data_275684a37cb85b220f90e8f45faca795
#
_entry.id   275684a37cb85b220f90e8f45faca795
#
_cell.length_a   1.000
_cell.length_b   1.000
_cell.length_c   1.000
_cell.angle_alpha   90.00
_cell.angle_beta   90.00
_cell.angle_gamma   90.00
#
_symmetry.space_group_name_H-M   'P 1'
#
loop_
_entity.id
_entity.type
_entity.pdbx_description
1 polymer ?
#
loop_
_entity_poly.entity_id
_entity_poly.type
_entity_poly.pdbx_seq_one_letter_code
_entity_poly.pdbx_strand_id
1 'polypeptide(L)'
;VLFGVVAFSLFFDYFFAISISTMAVIAFSGATHDIACDGVYMAELNKEDQAKYIGVQGAFYNVAKLVANGGLVAMAGALAEHFGAIEGASIDANKGAYSSAWMIIFGVIAAIMVLIGIYHIKMLPSTQIPSTTKKTASEVGHELVAVIANFFTKKHILYYICFIILYRLAEGFIMKIAPLFLR
;
A
#
# COMPACT_ATOMS: atom_id res chain seq x y z
N VAL A 1 -6.48 11.45 3.54
CA VAL A 1 -7.00 12.44 2.57
C VAL A 1 -7.19 11.81 1.20
N LEU A 2 -6.14 11.20 0.58
CA LEU A 2 -6.21 10.64 -0.80
C LEU A 2 -7.31 9.57 -0.99
N PHE A 3 -7.49 8.65 -0.05
CA PHE A 3 -8.59 7.68 -0.09
C PHE A 3 -9.97 8.36 -0.04
N GLY A 4 -10.09 9.48 0.68
CA GLY A 4 -11.30 10.29 0.66
C GLY A 4 -11.56 10.94 -0.71
N VAL A 5 -10.51 11.37 -1.42
CA VAL A 5 -10.62 11.87 -2.79
C VAL A 5 -11.11 10.78 -3.73
N VAL A 6 -10.59 9.55 -3.61
CA VAL A 6 -11.08 8.40 -4.40
C VAL A 6 -12.55 8.13 -4.10
N ALA A 7 -12.93 8.08 -2.83
CA ALA A 7 -14.33 7.87 -2.43
C ALA A 7 -15.26 8.93 -3.05
N PHE A 8 -14.86 10.20 -2.98
CA PHE A 8 -15.65 11.31 -3.53
C PHE A 8 -15.67 11.32 -5.06
N SER A 9 -14.61 10.88 -5.72
CA SER A 9 -14.52 10.85 -7.18
C SER A 9 -15.57 9.95 -7.85
N LEU A 10 -16.07 8.93 -7.11
CA LEU A 10 -17.07 8.00 -7.63
C LEU A 10 -18.43 8.65 -7.96
N PHE A 11 -18.65 9.88 -7.53
CA PHE A 11 -19.83 10.67 -7.90
C PHE A 11 -19.74 11.34 -9.28
N PHE A 12 -18.55 11.39 -9.90
CA PHE A 12 -18.31 12.13 -11.14
C PHE A 12 -18.15 11.21 -12.34
N ASP A 13 -18.47 11.69 -13.53
CA ASP A 13 -18.34 10.93 -14.78
C ASP A 13 -16.88 10.59 -15.11
N TYR A 14 -15.94 11.43 -14.66
CA TYR A 14 -14.49 11.20 -14.84
C TYR A 14 -13.84 10.42 -13.71
N PHE A 15 -14.64 9.69 -12.92
CA PHE A 15 -14.16 8.96 -11.73
C PHE A 15 -12.98 8.04 -12.02
N PHE A 16 -12.95 7.41 -13.19
CA PHE A 16 -11.89 6.45 -13.55
C PHE A 16 -10.51 7.14 -13.62
N ALA A 17 -10.40 8.26 -14.36
CA ALA A 17 -9.15 8.99 -14.47
C ALA A 17 -8.69 9.58 -13.13
N ILE A 18 -9.62 10.14 -12.35
CA ILE A 18 -9.35 10.71 -11.03
C ILE A 18 -8.89 9.60 -10.08
N SER A 19 -9.60 8.46 -10.07
CA SER A 19 -9.27 7.33 -9.21
C SER A 19 -7.89 6.75 -9.51
N ILE A 20 -7.56 6.51 -10.79
CA ILE A 20 -6.25 5.98 -11.18
C ILE A 20 -5.14 6.96 -10.82
N SER A 21 -5.31 8.24 -11.13
CA SER A 21 -4.30 9.26 -10.80
C SER A 21 -4.08 9.36 -9.29
N THR A 22 -5.16 9.34 -8.51
CA THR A 22 -5.08 9.38 -7.05
C THR A 22 -4.46 8.09 -6.49
N MET A 23 -4.79 6.92 -7.04
CA MET A 23 -4.19 5.64 -6.65
C MET A 23 -2.69 5.60 -6.94
N ALA A 24 -2.22 6.19 -8.03
CA ALA A 24 -0.78 6.30 -8.30
C ALA A 24 -0.07 7.13 -7.21
N VAL A 25 -0.67 8.25 -6.78
CA VAL A 25 -0.13 9.05 -5.67
C VAL A 25 -0.18 8.30 -4.34
N ILE A 26 -1.25 7.55 -4.08
CA ILE A 26 -1.37 6.69 -2.89
C ILE A 26 -0.26 5.62 -2.90
N ALA A 27 -0.02 4.96 -4.03
CA ALA A 27 1.01 3.95 -4.16
C ALA A 27 2.41 4.51 -3.89
N PHE A 28 2.72 5.68 -4.46
CA PHE A 28 3.98 6.37 -4.21
C PHE A 28 4.14 6.78 -2.72
N SER A 29 3.08 7.34 -2.14
CA SER A 29 3.05 7.73 -0.72
C SER A 29 3.22 6.51 0.20
N GLY A 30 2.55 5.39 -0.13
CA GLY A 30 2.68 4.12 0.59
C GLY A 30 4.10 3.58 0.55
N ALA A 31 4.72 3.53 -0.63
CA ALA A 31 6.11 3.09 -0.76
C ALA A 31 7.08 3.98 0.04
N THR A 32 6.86 5.29 0.05
CA THR A 32 7.66 6.22 0.86
C THR A 32 7.47 5.98 2.35
N HIS A 33 6.23 5.75 2.78
CA HIS A 33 5.92 5.42 4.18
C HIS A 33 6.59 4.10 4.60
N ASP A 34 6.55 3.06 3.77
CA ASP A 34 7.19 1.77 4.06
C ASP A 34 8.70 1.92 4.26
N ILE A 35 9.37 2.68 3.37
CA ILE A 35 10.80 2.96 3.51
C ILE A 35 11.10 3.71 4.81
N ALA A 36 10.24 4.68 5.19
CA ALA A 36 10.41 5.41 6.44
C ALA A 36 10.22 4.51 7.66
N CYS A 37 9.23 3.62 7.64
CA CYS A 37 9.00 2.63 8.70
C CYS A 37 10.18 1.66 8.85
N ASP A 38 10.70 1.15 7.73
CA ASP A 38 11.88 0.30 7.74
C ASP A 38 13.12 1.04 8.27
N GLY A 39 13.25 2.33 7.96
CA GLY A 39 14.30 3.19 8.50
C GLY A 39 14.24 3.32 10.02
N VAL A 40 13.06 3.59 10.57
CA VAL A 40 12.83 3.64 12.02
C VAL A 40 13.09 2.28 12.66
N TYR A 41 12.59 1.20 12.07
CA TYR A 41 12.82 -0.17 12.53
C TYR A 41 14.31 -0.50 12.65
N MET A 42 15.11 -0.12 11.65
CA MET A 42 16.55 -0.37 11.66
C MET A 42 17.32 0.55 12.62
N ALA A 43 16.82 1.76 12.86
CA ALA A 43 17.47 2.73 13.74
C ALA A 43 17.21 2.48 15.23
N GLU A 44 15.99 2.07 15.57
CA GLU A 44 15.54 1.94 16.97
C GLU A 44 15.75 0.53 17.52
N LEU A 45 15.80 -0.51 16.70
CA LEU A 45 15.92 -1.88 17.13
C LEU A 45 17.36 -2.42 16.96
N ASN A 46 17.86 -3.12 17.96
CA ASN A 46 19.10 -3.88 17.85
C ASN A 46 18.91 -5.10 16.92
N LYS A 47 20.01 -5.73 16.48
CA LYS A 47 19.96 -6.86 15.54
C LYS A 47 19.19 -8.08 16.05
N GLU A 48 19.19 -8.31 17.35
CA GLU A 48 18.47 -9.42 17.96
C GLU A 48 16.97 -9.19 17.92
N ASP A 49 16.52 -7.98 18.28
CA ASP A 49 15.11 -7.60 18.21
C ASP A 49 14.62 -7.50 16.77
N GLN A 50 15.45 -7.00 15.83
CA GLN A 50 15.13 -7.03 14.40
C GLN A 50 14.85 -8.46 13.93
N ALA A 51 15.69 -9.42 14.28
CA ALA A 51 15.50 -10.83 13.90
C ALA A 51 14.24 -11.44 14.53
N LYS A 52 13.92 -11.05 15.78
CA LYS A 52 12.73 -11.51 16.48
C LYS A 52 11.42 -10.98 15.88
N TYR A 53 11.37 -9.70 15.55
CA TYR A 53 10.14 -9.04 15.12
C TYR A 53 9.88 -9.11 13.62
N ILE A 54 10.83 -9.49 12.78
CA ILE A 54 10.64 -9.61 11.34
C ILE A 54 9.52 -10.62 10.97
N GLY A 55 9.40 -11.70 11.73
CA GLY A 55 8.32 -12.68 11.55
C GLY A 55 6.94 -12.10 11.90
N VAL A 56 6.88 -11.28 12.94
CA VAL A 56 5.65 -10.59 13.37
C VAL A 56 5.20 -9.59 12.30
N GLN A 57 6.12 -8.81 11.76
CA GLN A 57 5.86 -7.87 10.66
C GLN A 57 5.29 -8.61 9.44
N GLY A 58 5.90 -9.73 9.05
CA GLY A 58 5.40 -10.56 7.95
C GLY A 58 4.02 -11.16 8.21
N ALA A 59 3.73 -11.58 9.44
CA ALA A 59 2.42 -12.09 9.82
C ALA A 59 1.33 -11.01 9.71
N PHE A 60 1.57 -9.81 10.25
CA PHE A 60 0.64 -8.69 10.12
C PHE A 60 0.42 -8.26 8.68
N TYR A 61 1.47 -8.27 7.85
CA TYR A 61 1.35 -8.01 6.43
C TYR A 61 0.40 -9.00 5.73
N ASN A 62 0.52 -10.30 6.04
CA ASN A 62 -0.36 -11.33 5.48
C ASN A 62 -1.81 -11.19 5.99
N VAL A 63 -2.01 -10.87 7.27
CA VAL A 63 -3.36 -10.58 7.80
C VAL A 63 -3.97 -9.37 7.10
N ALA A 64 -3.21 -8.29 6.90
CA ALA A 64 -3.68 -7.12 6.18
C ALA A 64 -4.07 -7.45 4.72
N LYS A 65 -3.30 -8.30 4.02
CA LYS A 65 -3.66 -8.80 2.69
C LYS A 65 -4.98 -9.57 2.68
N LEU A 66 -5.21 -10.46 3.66
CA LEU A 66 -6.44 -11.21 3.78
C LEU A 66 -7.64 -10.29 4.03
N VAL A 67 -7.50 -9.33 4.92
CA VAL A 67 -8.54 -8.33 5.20
C VAL A 67 -8.82 -7.48 3.97
N ALA A 68 -7.79 -7.01 3.27
CA ALA A 68 -7.96 -6.15 2.11
C ALA A 68 -8.58 -6.90 0.91
N ASN A 69 -8.03 -8.06 0.55
CA ASN A 69 -8.45 -8.79 -0.64
C ASN A 69 -9.71 -9.66 -0.43
N GLY A 70 -9.95 -10.12 0.80
CA GLY A 70 -11.13 -10.92 1.14
C GLY A 70 -12.19 -10.09 1.85
N GLY A 71 -11.85 -9.56 3.02
CA GLY A 71 -12.80 -8.89 3.91
C GLY A 71 -13.43 -7.64 3.30
N LEU A 72 -12.62 -6.71 2.79
CA LEU A 72 -13.14 -5.46 2.21
C LEU A 72 -13.91 -5.71 0.91
N VAL A 73 -13.48 -6.66 0.09
CA VAL A 73 -14.19 -7.00 -1.15
C VAL A 73 -15.52 -7.67 -0.84
N ALA A 74 -15.57 -8.61 0.10
CA ALA A 74 -16.82 -9.24 0.54
C ALA A 74 -17.78 -8.20 1.15
N MET A 75 -17.27 -7.28 1.96
CA MET A 75 -18.07 -6.19 2.53
C MET A 75 -18.58 -5.24 1.44
N ALA A 76 -17.79 -4.95 0.40
CA ALA A 76 -18.25 -4.16 -0.74
C ALA A 76 -19.38 -4.85 -1.50
N GLY A 77 -19.31 -6.18 -1.67
CA GLY A 77 -20.38 -6.98 -2.26
C GLY A 77 -21.68 -6.90 -1.46
N ALA A 78 -21.59 -7.18 -0.16
CA ALA A 78 -22.76 -7.10 0.74
C ALA A 78 -23.39 -5.70 0.80
N LEU A 79 -22.56 -4.65 0.79
CA LEU A 79 -23.04 -3.28 0.72
C LEU A 79 -23.73 -2.98 -0.63
N ALA A 80 -23.17 -3.48 -1.74
CA ALA A 80 -23.77 -3.29 -3.06
C ALA A 80 -25.15 -3.95 -3.14
N GLU A 81 -25.32 -5.16 -2.61
CA GLU A 81 -26.62 -5.82 -2.49
C GLU A 81 -27.58 -5.01 -1.64
N HIS A 82 -27.14 -4.48 -0.50
CA HIS A 82 -27.94 -3.60 0.34
C HIS A 82 -28.38 -2.34 -0.40
N PHE A 83 -27.58 -1.81 -1.30
CA PHE A 83 -27.92 -0.66 -2.16
C PHE A 83 -28.70 -1.04 -3.42
N GLY A 84 -29.16 -2.28 -3.53
CA GLY A 84 -30.02 -2.74 -4.59
C GLY A 84 -29.32 -3.27 -5.83
N ALA A 85 -28.06 -3.73 -5.71
CA ALA A 85 -27.40 -4.46 -6.78
C ALA A 85 -28.14 -5.77 -7.04
N ILE A 86 -28.45 -6.04 -8.30
CA ILE A 86 -29.16 -7.25 -8.75
C ILE A 86 -28.13 -8.23 -9.32
N GLU A 87 -28.09 -9.43 -8.76
CA GLU A 87 -27.22 -10.50 -9.25
C GLU A 87 -27.56 -10.86 -10.70
N GLY A 88 -26.53 -10.95 -11.54
CA GLY A 88 -26.70 -11.25 -12.97
C GLY A 88 -27.11 -10.06 -13.84
N ALA A 89 -27.40 -8.89 -13.29
CA ALA A 89 -27.67 -7.68 -14.06
C ALA A 89 -26.35 -7.08 -14.64
N SER A 90 -26.51 -6.26 -15.67
CA SER A 90 -25.36 -5.59 -16.26
C SER A 90 -24.64 -4.67 -15.28
N ILE A 91 -23.35 -4.41 -15.53
CA ILE A 91 -22.53 -3.49 -14.71
C ILE A 91 -23.16 -2.09 -14.69
N ASP A 92 -23.69 -1.63 -15.81
CA ASP A 92 -24.32 -0.31 -15.90
C ASP A 92 -25.60 -0.21 -15.05
N ALA A 93 -26.40 -1.27 -14.98
CA ALA A 93 -27.58 -1.31 -14.13
C ALA A 93 -27.23 -1.22 -12.63
N ASN A 94 -26.12 -1.83 -12.23
CA ASN A 94 -25.65 -1.87 -10.84
C ASN A 94 -24.65 -0.74 -10.49
N LYS A 95 -24.33 0.16 -11.44
CA LYS A 95 -23.29 1.18 -11.26
C LYS A 95 -23.48 2.03 -10.00
N GLY A 96 -24.71 2.47 -9.72
CA GLY A 96 -25.03 3.27 -8.55
C GLY A 96 -24.80 2.54 -7.23
N ALA A 97 -25.22 1.27 -7.16
CA ALA A 97 -25.06 0.43 -5.99
C ALA A 97 -23.57 0.15 -5.70
N TYR A 98 -22.81 -0.23 -6.73
CA TYR A 98 -21.36 -0.45 -6.58
C TYR A 98 -20.59 0.83 -6.23
N SER A 99 -20.93 1.97 -6.84
CA SER A 99 -20.29 3.24 -6.50
C SER A 99 -20.53 3.62 -5.04
N SER A 100 -21.76 3.46 -4.55
CA SER A 100 -22.12 3.76 -3.16
C SER A 100 -21.39 2.82 -2.18
N ALA A 101 -21.33 1.53 -2.50
CA ALA A 101 -20.60 0.55 -1.69
C ALA A 101 -19.13 0.88 -1.58
N TRP A 102 -18.44 1.07 -2.71
CA TRP A 102 -17.02 1.38 -2.74
C TRP A 102 -16.68 2.74 -2.13
N MET A 103 -17.57 3.72 -2.24
CA MET A 103 -17.41 5.01 -1.57
C MET A 103 -17.32 4.83 -0.05
N ILE A 104 -18.20 4.01 0.53
CA ILE A 104 -18.17 3.72 1.98
C ILE A 104 -16.86 3.01 2.33
N ILE A 105 -16.45 2.00 1.57
CA ILE A 105 -15.21 1.27 1.82
C ILE A 105 -14.01 2.22 1.82
N PHE A 106 -13.85 3.05 0.78
CA PHE A 106 -12.76 4.02 0.73
C PHE A 106 -12.85 5.09 1.81
N GLY A 107 -14.08 5.48 2.21
CA GLY A 107 -14.31 6.39 3.32
C GLY A 107 -13.83 5.80 4.65
N VAL A 108 -14.14 4.53 4.92
CA VAL A 108 -13.67 3.81 6.12
C VAL A 108 -12.15 3.69 6.13
N ILE A 109 -11.54 3.30 4.99
CA ILE A 109 -10.07 3.25 4.88
C ILE A 109 -9.47 4.63 5.13
N ALA A 110 -10.05 5.69 4.57
CA ALA A 110 -9.59 7.06 4.80
C ALA A 110 -9.63 7.43 6.28
N ALA A 111 -10.70 7.11 6.99
CA ALA A 111 -10.83 7.35 8.42
C ALA A 111 -9.77 6.59 9.24
N ILE A 112 -9.58 5.30 8.94
CA ILE A 112 -8.54 4.47 9.58
C ILE A 112 -7.15 5.07 9.34
N MET A 113 -6.84 5.48 8.12
CA MET A 113 -5.54 6.10 7.80
C MET A 113 -5.31 7.43 8.54
N VAL A 114 -6.36 8.23 8.75
CA VAL A 114 -6.28 9.46 9.56
C VAL A 114 -5.97 9.12 11.02
N LEU A 115 -6.65 8.13 11.59
CA LEU A 115 -6.38 7.68 12.97
C LEU A 115 -4.95 7.16 13.14
N ILE A 116 -4.47 6.34 12.20
CA ILE A 116 -3.09 5.85 12.19
C ILE A 116 -2.11 7.01 12.05
N GLY A 117 -2.39 8.00 11.20
CA GLY A 117 -1.57 9.19 11.05
C GLY A 117 -1.46 9.99 12.34
N ILE A 118 -2.58 10.20 13.05
CA ILE A 118 -2.59 10.86 14.36
C ILE A 118 -1.78 10.07 15.39
N TYR A 119 -1.94 8.74 15.39
CA TYR A 119 -1.16 7.84 16.25
C TYR A 119 0.35 7.99 15.99
N HIS A 120 0.77 7.96 14.72
CA HIS A 120 2.18 8.10 14.35
C HIS A 120 2.78 9.44 14.79
N ILE A 121 2.06 10.55 14.64
CA ILE A 121 2.53 11.88 15.08
C ILE A 121 2.80 11.90 16.60
N LYS A 122 2.04 11.15 17.40
CA LYS A 122 2.16 11.14 18.86
C LYS A 122 3.15 10.12 19.41
N MET A 123 3.30 8.98 18.72
CA MET A 123 3.97 7.80 19.27
C MET A 123 5.32 7.51 18.61
N LEU A 124 5.54 7.95 17.36
CA LEU A 124 6.84 7.74 16.74
C LEU A 124 7.89 8.63 17.37
N PRO A 125 9.08 8.06 17.70
CA PRO A 125 10.18 8.85 18.19
C PRO A 125 10.58 9.87 17.11
N SER A 126 10.64 11.14 17.50
CA SER A 126 11.26 12.15 16.66
C SER A 126 12.77 11.93 16.70
N THR A 127 13.27 11.06 15.83
CA THR A 127 14.70 10.96 15.59
C THR A 127 15.14 12.29 14.99
N GLN A 128 15.58 13.18 15.88
CA GLN A 128 16.32 14.35 15.45
C GLN A 128 17.68 13.85 14.96
N ILE A 129 17.73 13.41 13.71
CA ILE A 129 18.99 13.42 13.00
C ILE A 129 19.39 14.89 12.99
N PRO A 130 20.51 15.26 13.63
CA PRO A 130 20.95 16.64 13.56
C PRO A 130 21.14 16.97 12.08
N SER A 131 20.14 17.60 11.49
CA SER A 131 20.26 18.14 10.13
C SER A 131 21.16 19.36 10.22
N THR A 132 22.45 19.09 10.28
CA THR A 132 23.48 20.13 10.30
C THR A 132 23.50 20.96 9.02
N THR A 133 22.77 20.56 7.99
CA THR A 133 22.65 21.31 6.74
C THR A 133 21.28 21.10 6.12
N LYS A 134 20.55 22.17 5.87
CA LYS A 134 19.38 22.15 5.00
C LYS A 134 19.85 21.83 3.59
N LYS A 135 19.71 20.58 3.18
CA LYS A 135 20.07 20.15 1.82
C LYS A 135 19.09 20.76 0.83
N THR A 136 19.64 21.27 -0.25
CA THR A 136 18.85 21.75 -1.39
C THR A 136 18.23 20.57 -2.13
N ALA A 137 17.07 20.73 -2.78
CA ALA A 137 16.43 19.68 -3.55
C ALA A 137 17.35 19.03 -4.60
N SER A 138 18.27 19.81 -5.18
CA SER A 138 19.30 19.31 -6.12
C SER A 138 20.30 18.38 -5.43
N GLU A 139 20.73 18.70 -4.21
CA GLU A 139 21.66 17.86 -3.44
C GLU A 139 21.00 16.53 -3.05
N VAL A 140 19.74 16.57 -2.65
CA VAL A 140 18.94 15.36 -2.37
C VAL A 140 18.82 14.49 -3.63
N GLY A 141 18.57 15.11 -4.78
CA GLY A 141 18.52 14.41 -6.07
C GLY A 141 19.85 13.73 -6.43
N HIS A 142 20.95 14.43 -6.25
CA HIS A 142 22.30 13.86 -6.47
C HIS A 142 22.62 12.71 -5.53
N GLU A 143 22.26 12.82 -4.25
CA GLU A 143 22.42 11.75 -3.28
C GLU A 143 21.59 10.51 -3.64
N LEU A 144 20.32 10.71 -4.05
CA LEU A 144 19.50 9.59 -4.51
C LEU A 144 20.10 8.85 -5.70
N VAL A 145 20.58 9.60 -6.69
CA VAL A 145 21.27 9.00 -7.84
C VAL A 145 22.53 8.26 -7.41
N ALA A 146 23.32 8.85 -6.51
CA ALA A 146 24.53 8.21 -5.98
C ALA A 146 24.21 6.93 -5.19
N VAL A 147 23.17 6.92 -4.39
CA VAL A 147 22.69 5.73 -3.64
C VAL A 147 22.25 4.63 -4.60
N ILE A 148 21.47 4.98 -5.64
CA ILE A 148 21.05 4.03 -6.68
C ILE A 148 22.25 3.46 -7.43
N ALA A 149 23.20 4.32 -7.86
CA ALA A 149 24.40 3.88 -8.53
C ALA A 149 25.23 2.94 -7.64
N ASN A 150 25.45 3.31 -6.38
CA ASN A 150 26.17 2.47 -5.41
C ASN A 150 25.45 1.14 -5.12
N PHE A 151 24.13 1.10 -5.19
CA PHE A 151 23.38 -0.15 -5.05
C PHE A 151 23.74 -1.13 -6.16
N PHE A 152 23.80 -0.67 -7.42
CA PHE A 152 24.12 -1.53 -8.57
C PHE A 152 25.61 -1.92 -8.65
N THR A 153 26.50 -1.23 -7.94
CA THR A 153 27.93 -1.60 -7.88
C THR A 153 28.25 -2.66 -6.82
N LYS A 154 27.28 -3.03 -5.98
CA LYS A 154 27.48 -4.05 -4.93
C LYS A 154 27.82 -5.40 -5.55
N LYS A 155 28.75 -6.12 -4.93
CA LYS A 155 29.16 -7.46 -5.34
C LYS A 155 27.95 -8.40 -5.36
N HIS A 156 27.78 -9.12 -6.48
CA HIS A 156 26.68 -10.07 -6.69
C HIS A 156 25.25 -9.47 -6.72
N ILE A 157 25.09 -8.17 -6.86
CA ILE A 157 23.77 -7.52 -6.85
C ILE A 157 22.82 -8.10 -7.91
N LEU A 158 23.36 -8.40 -9.11
CA LEU A 158 22.56 -8.98 -10.18
C LEU A 158 21.98 -10.35 -9.79
N TYR A 159 22.75 -11.17 -9.08
CA TYR A 159 22.28 -12.46 -8.56
C TYR A 159 21.13 -12.26 -7.58
N TYR A 160 21.25 -11.31 -6.64
CA TYR A 160 20.17 -11.02 -5.69
C TYR A 160 18.92 -10.48 -6.38
N ILE A 161 19.08 -9.60 -7.37
CA ILE A 161 17.96 -9.07 -8.15
C ILE A 161 17.24 -10.21 -8.91
N CYS A 162 17.97 -11.05 -9.60
CA CYS A 162 17.39 -12.20 -10.31
C CYS A 162 16.67 -13.15 -9.34
N PHE A 163 17.25 -13.43 -8.19
CA PHE A 163 16.63 -14.27 -7.17
C PHE A 163 15.30 -13.66 -6.69
N ILE A 164 15.29 -12.36 -6.35
CA ILE A 164 14.08 -11.66 -5.89
C ILE A 164 12.99 -11.67 -6.97
N ILE A 165 13.35 -11.41 -8.23
CA ILE A 165 12.40 -11.41 -9.35
C ILE A 165 11.81 -12.80 -9.53
N LEU A 166 12.64 -13.86 -9.58
CA LEU A 166 12.17 -15.23 -9.76
C LEU A 166 11.29 -15.70 -8.60
N TYR A 167 11.67 -15.36 -7.36
CA TYR A 167 10.87 -15.65 -6.18
C TYR A 167 9.51 -14.98 -6.22
N ARG A 168 9.46 -13.68 -6.54
CA ARG A 168 8.20 -12.92 -6.66
C ARG A 168 7.34 -13.40 -7.82
N LEU A 169 7.95 -13.79 -8.94
CA LEU A 169 7.24 -14.41 -10.06
C LEU A 169 6.56 -15.72 -9.62
N ALA A 170 7.29 -16.60 -8.95
CA ALA A 170 6.75 -17.88 -8.46
C ALA A 170 5.57 -17.64 -7.48
N GLU A 171 5.73 -16.74 -6.50
CA GLU A 171 4.66 -16.36 -5.57
C GLU A 171 3.44 -15.81 -6.32
N GLY A 172 3.65 -14.91 -7.28
CA GLY A 172 2.59 -14.29 -8.08
C GLY A 172 1.84 -15.31 -8.95
N PHE A 173 2.54 -16.27 -9.55
CA PHE A 173 1.92 -17.34 -10.32
C PHE A 173 1.06 -18.26 -9.43
N ILE A 174 1.56 -18.68 -8.28
CA ILE A 174 0.81 -19.55 -7.36
C ILE A 174 -0.48 -18.83 -6.92
N MET A 175 -0.40 -17.58 -6.52
CA MET A 175 -1.56 -16.80 -6.09
C MET A 175 -2.62 -16.61 -7.19
N LYS A 176 -2.21 -16.55 -8.45
CA LYS A 176 -3.12 -16.38 -9.59
C LYS A 176 -3.69 -17.70 -10.13
N ILE A 177 -2.90 -18.76 -10.10
CA ILE A 177 -3.26 -20.04 -10.71
C ILE A 177 -3.98 -20.94 -9.72
N ALA A 178 -3.62 -20.94 -8.43
CA ALA A 178 -4.26 -21.77 -7.42
C ALA A 178 -5.80 -21.67 -7.39
N PRO A 179 -6.42 -20.47 -7.46
CA PRO A 179 -7.87 -20.35 -7.48
C PRO A 179 -8.53 -20.99 -8.70
N LEU A 180 -7.81 -21.13 -9.83
CA LEU A 180 -8.34 -21.76 -11.04
C LEU A 180 -8.41 -23.29 -10.91
N PHE A 181 -7.54 -23.88 -10.08
CA PHE A 181 -7.53 -25.34 -9.82
C PHE A 181 -8.43 -25.74 -8.66
N LEU A 182 -8.86 -24.77 -7.83
CA LEU A 182 -9.73 -25.02 -6.67
C LEU A 182 -11.22 -24.80 -6.96
N ARG A 183 -11.56 -24.46 -8.19
CA ARG A 183 -12.94 -24.41 -8.72
C ARG A 183 -13.29 -25.73 -9.36
#